data_bcc6117513eed37fe34030b1d2a5bd5d
#
_entry.id   bcc6117513eed37fe34030b1d2a5bd5d
#
_cell.length_a   1.000
_cell.length_b   1.000
_cell.length_c   1.000
_cell.angle_alpha   90.00
_cell.angle_beta   90.00
_cell.angle_gamma   90.00
#
_symmetry.space_group_name_H-M   'P 1'
#
loop_
_entity.id
_entity.type
_entity.pdbx_description
1 polymer ?
#
loop_
_entity_poly.entity_id
_entity_poly.type
_entity_poly.pdbx_seq_one_letter_code
_entity_poly.pdbx_strand_id
1 'polypeptide(L)'
;MFELAVNFPIHNEEKSIIGVLNEWIFELDKLKIDYCLVISEDGSNDKTKSVLSRFMLNNKRVIDNMVEEKRGYTGATISGIKVADAKYILCVDSDGQCDPSDFVKFWNKRFEISDSVMIGNRKNRKDTNLRLLCSKFFGIFHYLMFPNKIKDPSCPYVLFEKKLIKNIDIYLNYVDEAFWWLFVAACVKKKIKIYQMDINHRERFIGMTQVYKLHKFPIIFIKNFLGLIKLKLAN
;
A
#
# COMPACT_ATOMS: atom_id res chain seq x y z
N MET A 1 -4.55 19.75 -9.43
CA MET A 1 -3.92 18.40 -9.57
C MET A 1 -2.52 18.49 -8.99
N PHE A 2 -2.26 17.74 -7.95
CA PHE A 2 -0.95 17.66 -7.30
C PHE A 2 0.07 16.86 -8.14
N GLU A 3 1.35 17.01 -7.86
CA GLU A 3 2.37 16.15 -8.46
C GLU A 3 2.36 14.75 -7.85
N LEU A 4 2.16 14.65 -6.52
CA LEU A 4 2.14 13.41 -5.77
C LEU A 4 0.92 13.34 -4.84
N ALA A 5 0.27 12.17 -4.74
CA ALA A 5 -0.60 11.82 -3.63
C ALA A 5 -0.03 10.63 -2.85
N VAL A 6 0.03 10.75 -1.54
CA VAL A 6 0.42 9.63 -0.65
C VAL A 6 -0.84 9.06 -0.02
N ASN A 7 -1.19 7.83 -0.39
CA ASN A 7 -2.38 7.14 0.09
C ASN A 7 -2.08 6.26 1.29
N PHE A 8 -2.77 6.53 2.39
CA PHE A 8 -2.68 5.80 3.65
C PHE A 8 -3.99 5.07 3.93
N PRO A 9 -4.08 3.73 3.72
CA PRO A 9 -5.15 2.93 4.30
C PRO A 9 -4.96 2.85 5.82
N ILE A 10 -5.95 3.32 6.59
CA ILE A 10 -5.85 3.49 8.04
C ILE A 10 -6.98 2.75 8.73
N HIS A 11 -6.66 1.93 9.75
CA HIS A 11 -7.67 1.29 10.61
C HIS A 11 -7.11 1.01 12.00
N ASN A 12 -7.72 1.63 13.04
CA ASN A 12 -7.34 1.48 14.44
C ASN A 12 -5.87 1.84 14.74
N GLU A 13 -5.48 3.06 14.38
CA GLU A 13 -4.11 3.59 14.56
C GLU A 13 -4.10 4.89 15.41
N GLU A 14 -5.03 5.06 16.36
CA GLU A 14 -5.20 6.29 17.15
C GLU A 14 -3.92 6.81 17.79
N LYS A 15 -3.00 5.89 18.17
CA LYS A 15 -1.77 6.22 18.92
C LYS A 15 -0.57 6.53 18.03
N SER A 16 -0.56 6.06 16.79
CA SER A 16 0.60 6.11 15.90
C SER A 16 0.42 7.06 14.73
N ILE A 17 -0.80 7.21 14.23
CA ILE A 17 -1.06 7.81 12.92
C ILE A 17 -0.54 9.24 12.79
N ILE A 18 -0.69 10.09 13.82
CA ILE A 18 -0.22 11.49 13.72
C ILE A 18 1.30 11.57 13.61
N GLY A 19 2.02 10.71 14.35
CA GLY A 19 3.48 10.62 14.23
C GLY A 19 3.89 10.21 12.81
N VAL A 20 3.23 9.19 12.25
CA VAL A 20 3.48 8.71 10.89
C VAL A 20 3.23 9.81 9.85
N LEU A 21 2.08 10.48 9.90
CA LEU A 21 1.75 11.55 8.95
C LEU A 21 2.74 12.72 9.04
N ASN A 22 3.15 13.11 10.24
CA ASN A 22 4.12 14.19 10.42
C ASN A 22 5.51 13.82 9.88
N GLU A 23 5.96 12.57 10.05
CA GLU A 23 7.22 12.13 9.43
C GLU A 23 7.15 12.19 7.90
N TRP A 24 6.05 11.76 7.31
CA TRP A 24 5.85 11.87 5.86
C TRP A 24 5.85 13.32 5.39
N ILE A 25 5.12 14.22 6.07
CA ILE A 25 5.12 15.66 5.78
C ILE A 25 6.55 16.21 5.79
N PHE A 26 7.31 15.89 6.85
CA PHE A 26 8.67 16.38 7.01
C PHE A 26 9.58 15.95 5.84
N GLU A 27 9.53 14.68 5.42
CA GLU A 27 10.36 14.20 4.31
C GLU A 27 9.89 14.75 2.96
N LEU A 28 8.58 14.90 2.73
CA LEU A 28 8.05 15.47 1.50
C LEU A 28 8.34 16.98 1.38
N ASP A 29 8.26 17.74 2.47
CA ASP A 29 8.57 19.16 2.49
C ASP A 29 10.06 19.42 2.18
N LYS A 30 10.98 18.57 2.65
CA LYS A 30 12.41 18.62 2.26
C LYS A 30 12.61 18.52 0.75
N LEU A 31 11.82 17.69 0.09
CA LEU A 31 11.90 17.46 -1.35
C LEU A 31 11.23 18.56 -2.19
N LYS A 32 10.55 19.51 -1.54
CA LYS A 32 9.80 20.62 -2.18
C LYS A 32 8.83 20.14 -3.26
N ILE A 33 8.16 19.03 -3.00
CA ILE A 33 7.18 18.42 -3.91
C ILE A 33 5.83 19.06 -3.68
N ASP A 34 5.04 19.27 -4.74
CA ASP A 34 3.62 19.61 -4.64
C ASP A 34 2.83 18.32 -4.38
N TYR A 35 2.41 18.09 -3.12
CA TYR A 35 1.80 16.85 -2.69
C TYR A 35 0.52 17.03 -1.88
N CYS A 36 -0.27 15.95 -1.83
CA CYS A 36 -1.34 15.77 -0.86
C CYS A 36 -1.25 14.41 -0.17
N LEU A 37 -1.84 14.31 1.02
CA LEU A 37 -2.04 13.07 1.76
C LEU A 37 -3.49 12.62 1.57
N VAL A 38 -3.71 11.38 1.20
CA VAL A 38 -5.06 10.80 1.10
C VAL A 38 -5.28 9.93 2.35
N ILE A 39 -6.20 10.35 3.19
CA ILE A 39 -6.54 9.68 4.44
C ILE A 39 -7.66 8.68 4.17
N SER A 40 -7.31 7.44 3.87
CA SER A 40 -8.25 6.36 3.57
C SER A 40 -8.60 5.59 4.85
N GLU A 41 -9.25 6.26 5.79
CA GLU A 41 -9.69 5.69 7.05
C GLU A 41 -10.87 4.73 6.82
N ASP A 42 -10.80 3.54 7.43
CA ASP A 42 -11.62 2.39 7.07
C ASP A 42 -12.50 1.92 8.27
N GLY A 43 -13.34 2.79 8.77
CA GLY A 43 -14.32 2.45 9.81
C GLY A 43 -13.68 2.01 11.12
N SER A 44 -12.72 2.77 11.67
CA SER A 44 -12.09 2.47 12.95
C SER A 44 -13.07 2.51 14.12
N ASN A 45 -12.83 1.63 15.10
CA ASN A 45 -13.61 1.53 16.33
C ASN A 45 -12.96 2.25 17.54
N ASP A 46 -11.75 2.79 17.35
CA ASP A 46 -11.02 3.59 18.33
C ASP A 46 -11.13 5.12 18.04
N LYS A 47 -10.27 5.92 18.61
CA LYS A 47 -10.27 7.38 18.40
C LYS A 47 -9.59 7.83 17.10
N THR A 48 -9.21 6.90 16.20
CA THR A 48 -8.51 7.22 14.95
C THR A 48 -9.23 8.31 14.15
N LYS A 49 -10.55 8.18 13.93
CA LYS A 49 -11.34 9.19 13.20
C LYS A 49 -11.24 10.58 13.83
N SER A 50 -11.45 10.67 15.15
CA SER A 50 -11.43 11.96 15.86
C SER A 50 -10.06 12.63 15.84
N VAL A 51 -9.00 11.83 15.91
CA VAL A 51 -7.60 12.29 15.81
C VAL A 51 -7.30 12.81 14.42
N LEU A 52 -7.71 12.07 13.37
CA LEU A 52 -7.54 12.47 11.97
C LEU A 52 -8.36 13.72 11.63
N SER A 53 -9.60 13.83 12.09
CA SER A 53 -10.43 15.03 11.88
C SER A 53 -9.75 16.30 12.41
N ARG A 54 -9.15 16.24 13.61
CA ARG A 54 -8.38 17.36 14.16
C ARG A 54 -7.13 17.68 13.35
N PHE A 55 -6.42 16.65 12.89
CA PHE A 55 -5.25 16.80 12.04
C PHE A 55 -5.59 17.52 10.72
N MET A 56 -6.69 17.14 10.08
CA MET A 56 -7.15 17.73 8.82
C MET A 56 -7.53 19.21 8.94
N LEU A 57 -8.09 19.65 10.08
CA LEU A 57 -8.39 21.07 10.29
C LEU A 57 -7.17 22.00 10.14
N ASN A 58 -5.99 21.48 10.48
CA ASN A 58 -4.73 22.22 10.44
C ASN A 58 -3.87 21.93 9.21
N ASN A 59 -4.29 21.02 8.32
CA ASN A 59 -3.51 20.59 7.17
C ASN A 59 -4.33 20.62 5.88
N LYS A 60 -4.17 21.68 5.10
CA LYS A 60 -4.92 21.88 3.85
C LYS A 60 -4.53 20.92 2.70
N ARG A 61 -3.40 20.24 2.81
CA ARG A 61 -2.91 19.25 1.82
C ARG A 61 -3.40 17.83 2.10
N VAL A 62 -4.61 17.70 2.65
CA VAL A 62 -5.21 16.41 2.98
C VAL A 62 -6.49 16.23 2.20
N ILE A 63 -6.63 15.06 1.57
CA ILE A 63 -7.87 14.60 0.95
C ILE A 63 -8.53 13.63 1.93
N ASP A 64 -9.74 13.99 2.36
CA ASP A 64 -10.58 13.16 3.21
C ASP A 64 -11.21 12.03 2.39
N ASN A 65 -10.93 10.78 2.78
CA ASN A 65 -11.52 9.57 2.23
C ASN A 65 -11.94 8.62 3.37
N MET A 66 -12.39 9.20 4.48
CA MET A 66 -12.87 8.45 5.64
C MET A 66 -14.27 7.89 5.39
N VAL A 67 -14.59 6.75 6.00
CA VAL A 67 -15.90 6.10 5.91
C VAL A 67 -16.38 5.64 7.28
N GLU A 68 -17.70 5.45 7.40
CA GLU A 68 -18.31 4.87 8.62
C GLU A 68 -18.22 3.33 8.61
N GLU A 69 -18.47 2.70 7.47
CA GLU A 69 -18.46 1.27 7.32
C GLU A 69 -17.14 0.75 6.73
N LYS A 70 -16.64 -0.32 7.31
CA LYS A 70 -15.37 -0.93 6.92
C LYS A 70 -15.43 -1.50 5.50
N ARG A 71 -14.55 -1.02 4.61
CA ARG A 71 -14.33 -1.53 3.23
C ARG A 71 -13.28 -2.65 3.15
N GLY A 72 -12.49 -2.82 4.20
CA GLY A 72 -11.28 -3.65 4.24
C GLY A 72 -10.07 -2.98 3.58
N TYR A 73 -8.89 -3.54 3.83
CA TYR A 73 -7.62 -2.97 3.34
C TYR A 73 -7.62 -2.70 1.84
N THR A 74 -8.07 -3.67 1.04
CA THR A 74 -8.19 -3.54 -0.43
C THR A 74 -9.13 -2.40 -0.80
N GLY A 75 -10.32 -2.33 -0.19
CA GLY A 75 -11.31 -1.30 -0.47
C GLY A 75 -10.80 0.10 -0.12
N ALA A 76 -10.17 0.27 1.04
CA ALA A 76 -9.57 1.53 1.46
C ALA A 76 -8.45 1.97 0.52
N THR A 77 -7.55 1.04 0.13
CA THR A 77 -6.45 1.32 -0.80
C THR A 77 -6.96 1.77 -2.16
N ILE A 78 -7.91 1.03 -2.76
CA ILE A 78 -8.48 1.35 -4.08
C ILE A 78 -9.25 2.68 -4.04
N SER A 79 -10.04 2.90 -3.00
CA SER A 79 -10.80 4.15 -2.85
C SER A 79 -9.86 5.34 -2.78
N GLY A 80 -8.78 5.25 -1.98
CA GLY A 80 -7.78 6.31 -1.89
C GLY A 80 -7.08 6.60 -3.23
N ILE A 81 -6.72 5.56 -3.99
CA ILE A 81 -6.16 5.72 -5.34
C ILE A 81 -7.14 6.46 -6.27
N LYS A 82 -8.43 6.14 -6.18
CA LYS A 82 -9.47 6.75 -7.04
C LYS A 82 -9.68 8.23 -6.74
N VAL A 83 -9.77 8.60 -5.46
CA VAL A 83 -10.04 10.01 -5.06
C VAL A 83 -8.80 10.90 -5.19
N ALA A 84 -7.59 10.32 -5.19
CA ALA A 84 -6.35 11.08 -5.33
C ALA A 84 -6.34 11.91 -6.64
N ASP A 85 -6.23 13.23 -6.54
CA ASP A 85 -6.06 14.11 -7.69
C ASP A 85 -4.59 14.51 -7.88
N ALA A 86 -3.80 13.55 -8.38
CA ALA A 86 -2.37 13.70 -8.56
C ALA A 86 -1.85 12.92 -9.78
N LYS A 87 -0.68 13.32 -10.28
CA LYS A 87 0.00 12.61 -11.37
C LYS A 87 0.55 11.26 -10.89
N TYR A 88 1.27 11.27 -9.76
CA TYR A 88 1.86 10.09 -9.14
C TYR A 88 1.09 9.71 -7.87
N ILE A 89 0.95 8.42 -7.64
CA ILE A 89 0.39 7.85 -6.41
C ILE A 89 1.49 7.04 -5.71
N LEU A 90 1.76 7.35 -4.47
CA LEU A 90 2.49 6.50 -3.55
C LEU A 90 1.49 5.87 -2.59
N CYS A 91 1.46 4.54 -2.50
CA CYS A 91 0.73 3.84 -1.46
C CYS A 91 1.71 3.36 -0.40
N VAL A 92 1.35 3.56 0.87
CA VAL A 92 2.14 3.12 2.04
C VAL A 92 1.22 2.72 3.18
N ASP A 93 1.66 1.77 4.02
CA ASP A 93 0.94 1.42 5.24
C ASP A 93 1.06 2.53 6.30
N SER A 94 0.04 2.63 7.14
CA SER A 94 -0.11 3.66 8.19
C SER A 94 0.52 3.31 9.54
N ASP A 95 1.25 2.19 9.62
CA ASP A 95 1.79 1.64 10.88
C ASP A 95 3.22 2.10 11.23
N GLY A 96 3.82 2.94 10.37
CA GLY A 96 5.16 3.49 10.54
C GLY A 96 6.31 2.54 10.24
N GLN A 97 6.04 1.32 9.74
CA GLN A 97 7.09 0.37 9.40
C GLN A 97 7.87 0.74 8.12
N CYS A 98 7.26 1.47 7.21
CA CYS A 98 7.92 1.98 6.01
C CYS A 98 8.61 3.32 6.30
N ASP A 99 9.91 3.40 6.05
CA ASP A 99 10.70 4.62 6.31
C ASP A 99 10.41 5.69 5.25
N PRO A 100 9.87 6.87 5.64
CA PRO A 100 9.62 7.96 4.69
C PRO A 100 10.90 8.48 4.03
N SER A 101 12.06 8.41 4.69
CA SER A 101 13.34 8.87 4.15
C SER A 101 13.79 8.09 2.91
N ASP A 102 13.29 6.86 2.72
CA ASP A 102 13.57 6.07 1.52
C ASP A 102 12.85 6.63 0.28
N PHE A 103 11.85 7.52 0.44
CA PHE A 103 11.07 8.04 -0.67
C PHE A 103 11.89 8.83 -1.69
N VAL A 104 12.92 9.53 -1.25
CA VAL A 104 13.80 10.29 -2.14
C VAL A 104 14.37 9.45 -3.28
N LYS A 105 14.66 8.16 -3.02
CA LYS A 105 15.18 7.22 -4.04
C LYS A 105 14.14 6.95 -5.13
N PHE A 106 12.87 6.77 -4.74
CA PHE A 106 11.75 6.56 -5.65
C PHE A 106 11.47 7.82 -6.45
N TRP A 107 11.43 8.96 -5.78
CA TRP A 107 11.12 10.24 -6.39
C TRP A 107 12.13 10.64 -7.45
N ASN A 108 13.41 10.48 -7.18
CA ASN A 108 14.48 10.81 -8.12
C ASN A 108 14.46 9.94 -9.38
N LYS A 109 13.95 8.70 -9.27
CA LYS A 109 13.85 7.77 -10.40
C LYS A 109 12.51 7.81 -11.15
N ARG A 110 11.54 8.62 -10.71
CA ARG A 110 10.19 8.62 -11.29
C ARG A 110 10.14 8.90 -12.79
N PHE A 111 11.07 9.66 -13.31
CA PHE A 111 11.12 9.96 -14.75
C PHE A 111 11.64 8.80 -15.61
N GLU A 112 12.38 7.87 -15.01
CA GLU A 112 12.89 6.68 -15.69
C GLU A 112 11.81 5.60 -15.86
N ILE A 113 10.64 5.78 -15.23
CA ILE A 113 9.61 4.75 -15.06
C ILE A 113 8.27 5.08 -15.71
N SER A 114 8.26 5.83 -16.81
CA SER A 114 7.01 6.03 -17.55
C SER A 114 6.33 4.67 -17.82
N ASP A 115 5.03 4.60 -17.52
CA ASP A 115 4.20 3.39 -17.69
C ASP A 115 4.69 2.15 -16.90
N SER A 116 5.38 2.37 -15.78
CA SER A 116 5.91 1.32 -14.91
C SER A 116 5.52 1.55 -13.45
N VAL A 117 5.78 0.55 -12.62
CA VAL A 117 5.59 0.58 -11.16
C VAL A 117 6.94 0.48 -10.48
N MET A 118 7.15 1.25 -9.42
CA MET A 118 8.22 1.01 -8.45
C MET A 118 7.66 0.42 -7.17
N ILE A 119 8.24 -0.70 -6.71
CA ILE A 119 7.87 -1.37 -5.46
C ILE A 119 9.06 -1.46 -4.53
N GLY A 120 8.82 -1.27 -3.24
CA GLY A 120 9.82 -1.48 -2.20
C GLY A 120 10.19 -2.95 -2.06
N ASN A 121 11.45 -3.21 -1.70
CA ASN A 121 11.94 -4.51 -1.27
C ASN A 121 12.40 -4.36 0.18
N ARG A 122 11.60 -4.83 1.14
CA ARG A 122 11.86 -4.65 2.56
C ARG A 122 13.09 -5.43 3.00
N LYS A 123 14.12 -4.71 3.41
CA LYS A 123 15.31 -5.30 4.01
C LYS A 123 15.07 -5.56 5.50
N ASN A 124 15.63 -6.67 6.01
CA ASN A 124 15.59 -7.03 7.43
C ASN A 124 14.17 -6.96 8.03
N ARG A 125 13.22 -7.60 7.35
CA ARG A 125 11.80 -7.61 7.78
C ARG A 125 11.67 -7.98 9.26
N LYS A 126 10.97 -7.12 10.02
CA LYS A 126 10.71 -7.28 11.46
C LYS A 126 9.43 -8.08 11.76
N ASP A 127 8.97 -8.87 10.81
CA ASP A 127 7.81 -9.75 10.96
C ASP A 127 8.17 -11.01 11.78
N THR A 128 7.17 -11.66 12.37
CA THR A 128 7.36 -12.95 13.06
C THR A 128 7.81 -14.05 12.08
N ASN A 129 8.59 -15.02 12.56
CA ASN A 129 9.10 -16.14 11.75
C ASN A 129 7.98 -16.90 11.02
N LEU A 130 6.84 -17.10 11.67
CA LEU A 130 5.68 -17.76 11.07
C LEU A 130 5.12 -16.95 9.90
N ARG A 131 5.00 -15.63 10.05
CA ARG A 131 4.53 -14.73 8.98
C ARG A 131 5.51 -14.71 7.80
N LEU A 132 6.82 -14.72 8.08
CA LEU A 132 7.85 -14.83 7.05
C LEU A 132 7.75 -16.14 6.28
N LEU A 133 7.57 -17.27 6.99
CA LEU A 133 7.40 -18.59 6.38
C LEU A 133 6.16 -18.64 5.48
N CYS A 134 5.02 -18.19 5.98
CA CYS A 134 3.77 -18.13 5.22
C CYS A 134 3.91 -17.23 3.97
N SER A 135 4.55 -16.08 4.12
CA SER A 135 4.83 -15.17 3.00
C SER A 135 5.72 -15.84 1.95
N LYS A 136 6.72 -16.63 2.37
CA LYS A 136 7.60 -17.38 1.47
C LYS A 136 6.84 -18.46 0.69
N PHE A 137 5.99 -19.24 1.37
CA PHE A 137 5.14 -20.24 0.70
C PHE A 137 4.21 -19.61 -0.33
N PHE A 138 3.52 -18.53 0.05
CA PHE A 138 2.64 -17.83 -0.88
C PHE A 138 3.43 -17.22 -2.05
N GLY A 139 4.68 -16.76 -1.80
CA GLY A 139 5.57 -16.23 -2.81
C GLY A 139 5.96 -17.27 -3.88
N ILE A 140 6.26 -18.50 -3.48
CA ILE A 140 6.54 -19.60 -4.42
C ILE A 140 5.32 -19.83 -5.31
N PHE A 141 4.15 -19.92 -4.69
CA PHE A 141 2.90 -20.16 -5.41
C PHE A 141 2.57 -19.00 -6.38
N HIS A 142 2.70 -17.76 -5.92
CA HIS A 142 2.51 -16.57 -6.74
C HIS A 142 3.48 -16.58 -7.94
N TYR A 143 4.75 -16.93 -7.73
CA TYR A 143 5.74 -17.05 -8.80
C TYR A 143 5.38 -18.11 -9.85
N LEU A 144 4.89 -19.28 -9.43
CA LEU A 144 4.46 -20.34 -10.35
C LEU A 144 3.28 -19.89 -11.23
N MET A 145 2.38 -19.08 -10.69
CA MET A 145 1.23 -18.56 -11.44
C MET A 145 1.59 -17.36 -12.33
N PHE A 146 2.41 -16.46 -11.81
CA PHE A 146 2.82 -15.20 -12.45
C PHE A 146 4.35 -15.05 -12.37
N PRO A 147 5.10 -15.72 -13.26
CA PRO A 147 6.56 -15.67 -13.24
C PRO A 147 7.09 -14.23 -13.34
N ASN A 148 7.88 -13.83 -12.34
CA ASN A 148 8.46 -12.51 -12.23
C ASN A 148 9.74 -12.54 -11.38
N LYS A 149 10.50 -11.44 -11.36
CA LYS A 149 11.74 -11.32 -10.58
C LYS A 149 11.56 -10.48 -9.30
N ILE A 150 10.30 -10.28 -8.85
CA ILE A 150 9.99 -9.44 -7.71
C ILE A 150 10.28 -10.20 -6.41
N LYS A 151 11.16 -9.64 -5.57
CA LYS A 151 11.59 -10.29 -4.31
C LYS A 151 10.54 -10.15 -3.20
N ASP A 152 9.84 -9.02 -3.14
CA ASP A 152 8.82 -8.72 -2.13
C ASP A 152 7.52 -8.22 -2.76
N PRO A 153 6.73 -9.11 -3.39
CA PRO A 153 5.45 -8.72 -4.03
C PRO A 153 4.39 -8.23 -3.04
N SER A 154 4.61 -8.41 -1.75
CA SER A 154 3.69 -7.98 -0.70
C SER A 154 4.02 -6.62 -0.09
N CYS A 155 5.03 -5.94 -0.60
CA CYS A 155 5.44 -4.66 -0.05
C CYS A 155 4.40 -3.58 -0.34
N PRO A 156 3.91 -2.86 0.68
CA PRO A 156 2.92 -1.79 0.51
C PRO A 156 3.52 -0.45 0.07
N TYR A 157 4.82 -0.40 -0.17
CA TYR A 157 5.53 0.82 -0.61
C TYR A 157 5.60 0.84 -2.13
N VAL A 158 4.59 1.44 -2.78
CA VAL A 158 4.41 1.34 -4.24
C VAL A 158 4.14 2.69 -4.85
N LEU A 159 5.01 3.14 -5.77
CA LEU A 159 4.89 4.37 -6.54
C LEU A 159 4.58 4.06 -8.01
N PHE A 160 3.58 4.76 -8.57
CA PHE A 160 3.19 4.62 -9.98
C PHE A 160 2.46 5.88 -10.48
N GLU A 161 2.39 6.07 -11.79
CA GLU A 161 1.54 7.10 -12.39
C GLU A 161 0.05 6.70 -12.28
N LYS A 162 -0.81 7.60 -11.83
CA LYS A 162 -2.25 7.32 -11.64
C LYS A 162 -2.91 6.73 -12.89
N LYS A 163 -2.51 7.20 -14.10
CA LYS A 163 -3.06 6.70 -15.36
C LYS A 163 -2.92 5.18 -15.55
N LEU A 164 -1.88 4.58 -14.94
CA LEU A 164 -1.58 3.15 -15.06
C LEU A 164 -2.67 2.25 -14.44
N ILE A 165 -3.37 2.75 -13.41
CA ILE A 165 -4.44 2.00 -12.76
C ILE A 165 -5.53 1.57 -13.73
N LYS A 166 -5.85 2.40 -14.73
CA LYS A 166 -6.87 2.08 -15.74
C LYS A 166 -6.62 0.74 -16.47
N ASN A 167 -5.37 0.28 -16.51
CA ASN A 167 -5.00 -0.96 -17.17
C ASN A 167 -5.26 -2.22 -16.32
N ILE A 168 -5.42 -2.05 -15.00
CA ILE A 168 -5.52 -3.17 -14.04
C ILE A 168 -6.69 -3.06 -13.06
N ASP A 169 -7.44 -1.95 -13.06
CA ASP A 169 -8.51 -1.67 -12.09
C ASP A 169 -9.59 -2.75 -12.02
N ILE A 170 -9.94 -3.34 -13.17
CA ILE A 170 -10.92 -4.42 -13.27
C ILE A 170 -10.54 -5.66 -12.43
N TYR A 171 -9.26 -5.85 -12.13
CA TYR A 171 -8.77 -7.00 -11.37
C TYR A 171 -8.61 -6.72 -9.87
N LEU A 172 -8.52 -5.44 -9.47
CA LEU A 172 -8.10 -5.07 -8.11
C LEU A 172 -9.08 -5.50 -7.01
N ASN A 173 -10.34 -5.80 -7.37
CA ASN A 173 -11.36 -6.31 -6.44
C ASN A 173 -11.45 -7.84 -6.38
N TYR A 174 -10.48 -8.58 -6.93
CA TYR A 174 -10.53 -10.06 -6.91
C TYR A 174 -10.07 -10.64 -5.58
N VAL A 175 -9.51 -9.83 -4.67
CA VAL A 175 -9.15 -10.20 -3.31
C VAL A 175 -9.61 -9.12 -2.33
N ASP A 176 -10.00 -9.55 -1.12
CA ASP A 176 -10.34 -8.63 -0.03
C ASP A 176 -9.08 -8.20 0.75
N GLU A 177 -8.11 -9.11 0.83
CA GLU A 177 -6.85 -8.94 1.53
C GLU A 177 -5.68 -9.29 0.58
N ALA A 178 -4.44 -9.16 1.01
CA ALA A 178 -3.26 -9.42 0.17
C ALA A 178 -3.24 -8.62 -1.16
N PHE A 179 -3.75 -7.40 -1.13
CA PHE A 179 -3.89 -6.50 -2.29
C PHE A 179 -2.62 -6.42 -3.14
N TRP A 180 -1.45 -6.28 -2.52
CA TRP A 180 -0.20 -6.09 -3.25
C TRP A 180 0.24 -7.32 -4.04
N TRP A 181 -0.06 -8.53 -3.55
CA TRP A 181 0.16 -9.75 -4.34
C TRP A 181 -0.66 -9.74 -5.63
N LEU A 182 -1.94 -9.37 -5.51
CA LEU A 182 -2.83 -9.26 -6.68
C LEU A 182 -2.39 -8.13 -7.60
N PHE A 183 -2.01 -6.98 -7.06
CA PHE A 183 -1.52 -5.82 -7.82
C PHE A 183 -0.29 -6.19 -8.68
N VAL A 184 0.71 -6.84 -8.08
CA VAL A 184 1.90 -7.33 -8.79
C VAL A 184 1.51 -8.35 -9.87
N ALA A 185 0.64 -9.31 -9.54
CA ALA A 185 0.16 -10.31 -10.50
C ALA A 185 -0.57 -9.66 -11.69
N ALA A 186 -1.40 -8.63 -11.44
CA ALA A 186 -2.09 -7.87 -12.49
C ALA A 186 -1.10 -7.09 -13.38
N CYS A 187 -0.09 -6.48 -12.79
CA CYS A 187 0.99 -5.83 -13.54
C CYS A 187 1.74 -6.83 -14.43
N VAL A 188 2.09 -8.01 -13.91
CA VAL A 188 2.76 -9.07 -14.66
C VAL A 188 1.88 -9.53 -15.84
N LYS A 189 0.58 -9.78 -15.59
CA LYS A 189 -0.39 -10.16 -16.61
C LYS A 189 -0.48 -9.14 -17.73
N LYS A 190 -0.50 -7.86 -17.41
CA LYS A 190 -0.56 -6.75 -18.38
C LYS A 190 0.80 -6.32 -18.92
N LYS A 191 1.87 -7.07 -18.61
CA LYS A 191 3.26 -6.80 -19.05
C LYS A 191 3.77 -5.41 -18.63
N ILE A 192 3.25 -4.87 -17.52
CA ILE A 192 3.72 -3.62 -16.92
C ILE A 192 5.04 -3.90 -16.24
N LYS A 193 6.06 -3.10 -16.53
CA LYS A 193 7.37 -3.23 -15.87
C LYS A 193 7.27 -2.86 -14.38
N ILE A 194 7.96 -3.64 -13.56
CA ILE A 194 8.06 -3.40 -12.12
C ILE A 194 9.53 -3.27 -11.76
N TYR A 195 9.90 -2.11 -11.22
CA TYR A 195 11.22 -1.85 -10.65
C TYR A 195 11.18 -2.05 -9.14
N GLN A 196 12.24 -2.60 -8.57
CA GLN A 196 12.36 -2.79 -7.14
C GLN A 196 13.44 -1.89 -6.57
N MET A 197 13.18 -1.33 -5.41
CA MET A 197 14.14 -0.54 -4.65
C MET A 197 14.15 -1.01 -3.19
N ASP A 198 15.34 -1.18 -2.65
CA ASP A 198 15.49 -1.58 -1.25
C ASP A 198 15.03 -0.45 -0.33
N ILE A 199 14.16 -0.81 0.61
CA ILE A 199 13.67 0.08 1.66
C ILE A 199 13.96 -0.49 3.05
N ASN A 200 14.13 0.41 4.02
CA ASN A 200 14.23 0.04 5.42
C ASN A 200 12.85 -0.37 5.95
N HIS A 201 12.81 -1.46 6.70
CA HIS A 201 11.61 -1.91 7.40
C HIS A 201 11.84 -1.79 8.90
N ARG A 202 11.17 -0.81 9.50
CA ARG A 202 11.28 -0.48 10.92
C ARG A 202 10.38 -1.38 11.78
N GLU A 203 10.59 -1.35 13.07
CA GLU A 203 9.61 -1.87 14.01
C GLU A 203 8.37 -0.98 13.99
N ARG A 204 7.21 -1.58 14.22
CA ARG A 204 5.96 -0.83 14.29
C ARG A 204 6.01 0.18 15.43
N PHE A 205 5.52 1.39 15.21
CA PHE A 205 5.54 2.43 16.23
C PHE A 205 4.83 2.00 17.52
N ILE A 206 3.61 1.49 17.40
CA ILE A 206 2.79 1.03 18.54
C ILE A 206 1.79 -0.01 18.02
N GLY A 207 1.45 -0.98 18.88
CA GLY A 207 0.35 -1.91 18.64
C GLY A 207 0.72 -3.24 18.01
N MET A 208 -0.27 -4.11 17.88
CA MET A 208 -0.14 -5.44 17.26
C MET A 208 -0.78 -5.43 15.88
N THR A 209 -0.28 -6.26 14.96
CA THR A 209 -0.84 -6.36 13.61
C THR A 209 -2.33 -6.75 13.69
N GLN A 210 -3.19 -5.94 13.06
CA GLN A 210 -4.65 -6.15 13.04
C GLN A 210 -5.10 -7.08 11.91
N VAL A 211 -4.27 -7.25 10.87
CA VAL A 211 -4.69 -7.86 9.61
C VAL A 211 -4.76 -9.38 9.68
N TYR A 212 -3.84 -10.03 10.41
CA TYR A 212 -3.75 -11.49 10.39
C TYR A 212 -3.81 -12.10 11.80
N LYS A 213 -5.01 -12.43 12.28
CA LYS A 213 -5.16 -13.36 13.40
C LYS A 213 -4.85 -14.77 12.90
N LEU A 214 -3.98 -15.52 13.59
CA LEU A 214 -3.43 -16.82 13.17
C LEU A 214 -4.49 -17.83 12.71
N HIS A 215 -5.65 -17.88 13.41
CA HIS A 215 -6.74 -18.78 13.08
C HIS A 215 -7.48 -18.45 11.77
N LYS A 216 -7.36 -17.22 11.25
CA LYS A 216 -7.97 -16.80 9.97
C LYS A 216 -7.05 -17.06 8.77
N PHE A 217 -5.80 -17.40 9.02
CA PHE A 217 -4.79 -17.55 7.97
C PHE A 217 -5.17 -18.53 6.87
N PRO A 218 -5.70 -19.76 7.15
CA PRO A 218 -6.09 -20.69 6.09
C PRO A 218 -7.17 -20.14 5.18
N ILE A 219 -8.18 -19.47 5.75
CA ILE A 219 -9.30 -18.89 4.99
C ILE A 219 -8.81 -17.76 4.10
N ILE A 220 -7.96 -16.87 4.65
CA ILE A 220 -7.37 -15.76 3.91
C ILE A 220 -6.50 -16.30 2.76
N PHE A 221 -5.69 -17.32 3.02
CA PHE A 221 -4.89 -17.97 2.00
C PHE A 221 -5.73 -18.51 0.85
N ILE A 222 -6.81 -19.27 1.15
CA ILE A 222 -7.71 -19.83 0.12
C ILE A 222 -8.38 -18.71 -0.69
N LYS A 223 -8.91 -17.68 -0.05
CA LYS A 223 -9.54 -16.54 -0.74
C LYS A 223 -8.56 -15.84 -1.70
N ASN A 224 -7.36 -15.55 -1.25
CA ASN A 224 -6.33 -14.91 -2.08
C ASN A 224 -5.88 -15.81 -3.22
N PHE A 225 -5.75 -17.12 -2.96
CA PHE A 225 -5.46 -18.12 -3.97
C PHE A 225 -6.50 -18.13 -5.08
N LEU A 226 -7.79 -18.18 -4.72
CA LEU A 226 -8.91 -18.14 -5.68
C LEU A 226 -8.93 -16.83 -6.46
N GLY A 227 -8.62 -15.70 -5.82
CA GLY A 227 -8.49 -14.41 -6.49
C GLY A 227 -7.37 -14.40 -7.57
N LEU A 228 -6.21 -14.99 -7.27
CA LEU A 228 -5.13 -15.13 -8.23
C LEU A 228 -5.48 -16.08 -9.39
N ILE A 229 -6.19 -17.18 -9.12
CA ILE A 229 -6.72 -18.06 -10.17
C ILE A 229 -7.68 -17.28 -11.06
N LYS A 230 -8.64 -16.55 -10.47
CA LYS A 230 -9.58 -15.71 -11.21
C LYS A 230 -8.85 -14.70 -12.10
N LEU A 231 -7.80 -14.05 -11.58
CA LEU A 231 -6.97 -13.16 -12.36
C LEU A 231 -6.28 -13.90 -13.52
N LYS A 232 -5.73 -15.09 -13.29
CA LYS A 232 -5.03 -15.86 -14.35
C LYS A 232 -5.96 -16.24 -15.48
N LEU A 233 -7.19 -16.62 -15.17
CA LEU A 233 -8.23 -17.04 -16.11
C LEU A 233 -8.98 -15.88 -16.79
N ALA A 234 -8.98 -14.68 -16.20
CA ALA A 234 -9.58 -13.51 -16.82
C ALA A 234 -8.91 -13.19 -18.17
N ASN A 235 -9.65 -12.64 -19.11
CA ASN A 235 -9.15 -12.21 -20.43
C ASN A 235 -8.39 -10.87 -20.35
#